data_0fba8acfef861c13f504a3b61724c157
#
_entry.id   0fba8acfef861c13f504a3b61724c157
#
_cell.length_a   1.000
_cell.length_b   1.000
_cell.length_c   1.000
_cell.angle_alpha   90.00
_cell.angle_beta   90.00
_cell.angle_gamma   90.00
#
_symmetry.space_group_name_H-M   'P 1'
#
loop_
_entity.id
_entity.type
_entity.pdbx_description
1 polymer ?
#
loop_
_entity_poly.entity_id
_entity_poly.type
_entity_poly.pdbx_seq_one_letter_code
_entity_poly.pdbx_strand_id
1 'polypeptide(L)'
;MKPLEIIQERVHGDYLVSSDPAKLDLRFIHQWLAGKSYWCKGIPFEVVQRLVENSLCFGVYLNSGGQVGFGRVVTDYTTFAWLTDVFIVETHRGLGLSVALVELILDHPELQILRRLLLGTDHAHGLYRKFGFTDLDHAENFLTLHRSNMYTSGEYDELITKFFNGKAD
;
A
#
# COMPACT_ATOMS: atom_id res chain seq x y z
N MET A 1 20.82 10.58 -1.19
CA MET A 1 21.09 9.26 -0.56
C MET A 1 20.10 8.29 -1.13
N LYS A 2 20.50 7.11 -1.61
CA LYS A 2 19.53 6.07 -2.01
C LYS A 2 18.91 5.46 -0.75
N PRO A 3 17.63 5.00 -0.80
CA PRO A 3 17.05 4.25 0.30
C PRO A 3 17.95 3.04 0.64
N LEU A 4 18.09 2.76 1.92
CA LEU A 4 18.76 1.54 2.37
C LEU A 4 17.81 0.37 2.09
N GLU A 5 18.28 -0.68 1.42
CA GLU A 5 17.47 -1.89 1.19
C GLU A 5 17.38 -2.69 2.51
N ILE A 6 16.68 -2.12 3.49
CA ILE A 6 16.50 -2.74 4.81
C ILE A 6 15.28 -3.65 4.75
N ILE A 7 15.52 -4.94 4.97
CA ILE A 7 14.44 -5.90 5.17
C ILE A 7 14.14 -6.01 6.66
N GLN A 8 12.88 -5.79 7.02
CA GLN A 8 12.36 -6.04 8.36
C GLN A 8 11.35 -7.17 8.34
N GLU A 9 11.40 -8.02 9.36
CA GLU A 9 10.48 -9.11 9.55
C GLU A 9 10.03 -9.21 11.01
N ARG A 10 8.77 -9.60 11.22
CA ARG A 10 8.20 -9.84 12.55
C ARG A 10 7.25 -11.03 12.50
N VAL A 11 7.45 -11.96 13.41
CA VAL A 11 6.52 -13.09 13.60
C VAL A 11 5.35 -12.64 14.47
N HIS A 12 4.13 -13.02 14.07
CA HIS A 12 2.90 -12.80 14.80
C HIS A 12 2.06 -14.09 14.79
N GLY A 13 2.22 -14.90 15.83
CA GLY A 13 1.60 -16.24 15.90
C GLY A 13 2.07 -17.12 14.72
N ASP A 14 1.10 -17.62 13.96
CA ASP A 14 1.36 -18.45 12.76
C ASP A 14 1.65 -17.64 11.50
N TYR A 15 1.96 -16.36 11.64
CA TYR A 15 2.16 -15.43 10.53
C TYR A 15 3.53 -14.75 10.60
N LEU A 16 4.03 -14.40 9.42
CA LEU A 16 5.18 -13.53 9.21
C LEU A 16 4.71 -12.22 8.57
N VAL A 17 5.11 -11.08 9.12
CA VAL A 17 5.01 -9.78 8.48
C VAL A 17 6.40 -9.41 7.99
N SER A 18 6.54 -9.02 6.72
CA SER A 18 7.85 -8.80 6.09
C SER A 18 7.82 -7.63 5.09
N SER A 19 8.90 -6.85 5.06
CA SER A 19 9.17 -5.85 4.02
C SER A 19 10.04 -6.39 2.88
N ASP A 20 10.32 -7.70 2.85
CA ASP A 20 11.10 -8.32 1.77
C ASP A 20 10.32 -8.32 0.44
N PRO A 21 10.77 -7.55 -0.57
CA PRO A 21 10.08 -7.49 -1.86
C PRO A 21 10.08 -8.82 -2.61
N ALA A 22 11.05 -9.71 -2.32
CA ALA A 22 11.14 -11.02 -2.95
C ALA A 22 10.02 -11.98 -2.52
N LYS A 23 9.36 -11.71 -1.40
CA LYS A 23 8.24 -12.51 -0.89
C LYS A 23 6.88 -12.11 -1.47
N LEU A 24 6.77 -10.96 -2.14
CA LEU A 24 5.49 -10.42 -2.61
C LEU A 24 4.91 -11.26 -3.75
N ASP A 25 3.67 -11.69 -3.58
CA ASP A 25 2.87 -12.31 -4.65
C ASP A 25 2.07 -11.22 -5.39
N LEU A 26 2.61 -10.76 -6.52
CA LEU A 26 1.99 -9.71 -7.34
C LEU A 26 0.60 -10.12 -7.87
N ARG A 27 0.38 -11.41 -8.15
CA ARG A 27 -0.91 -11.89 -8.64
C ARG A 27 -1.96 -11.85 -7.53
N PHE A 28 -1.60 -12.28 -6.33
CA PHE A 28 -2.46 -12.17 -5.15
C PHE A 28 -2.82 -10.71 -4.86
N ILE A 29 -1.83 -9.81 -4.83
CA ILE A 29 -2.05 -8.37 -4.59
C ILE A 29 -2.99 -7.79 -5.65
N HIS A 30 -2.73 -8.06 -6.94
CA HIS A 30 -3.57 -7.61 -8.03
C HIS A 30 -5.02 -8.12 -7.92
N GLN A 31 -5.20 -9.43 -7.71
CA GLN A 31 -6.54 -10.01 -7.60
C GLN A 31 -7.36 -9.37 -6.48
N TRP A 32 -6.72 -9.09 -5.35
CA TRP A 32 -7.40 -8.44 -4.24
C TRP A 32 -7.71 -6.96 -4.55
N LEU A 33 -6.74 -6.20 -5.02
CA LEU A 33 -6.93 -4.77 -5.34
C LEU A 33 -7.97 -4.58 -6.44
N ALA A 34 -7.87 -5.30 -7.54
CA ALA A 34 -8.78 -5.18 -8.66
C ALA A 34 -10.22 -5.65 -8.35
N GLY A 35 -10.36 -6.69 -7.53
CA GLY A 35 -11.65 -7.33 -7.29
C GLY A 35 -12.35 -6.92 -6.00
N LYS A 36 -11.61 -6.55 -4.95
CA LYS A 36 -12.15 -6.34 -3.60
C LYS A 36 -12.02 -4.92 -3.08
N SER A 37 -11.00 -4.15 -3.54
CA SER A 37 -10.85 -2.78 -3.08
C SER A 37 -11.96 -1.88 -3.65
N TYR A 38 -12.41 -0.90 -2.85
CA TYR A 38 -13.36 0.11 -3.33
C TYR A 38 -12.65 1.31 -3.96
N TRP A 39 -11.35 1.50 -3.68
CA TRP A 39 -10.58 2.68 -4.11
C TRP A 39 -9.84 2.52 -5.44
N CYS A 40 -9.56 1.28 -5.88
CA CYS A 40 -8.88 1.02 -7.16
C CYS A 40 -9.45 -0.20 -7.89
N LYS A 41 -10.76 -0.42 -7.81
CA LYS A 41 -11.45 -1.51 -8.49
C LYS A 41 -11.13 -1.53 -9.98
N GLY A 42 -10.79 -2.70 -10.51
CA GLY A 42 -10.45 -2.88 -11.91
C GLY A 42 -9.03 -2.43 -12.29
N ILE A 43 -8.18 -2.09 -11.30
CA ILE A 43 -6.78 -1.69 -11.56
C ILE A 43 -6.06 -2.75 -12.42
N PRO A 44 -5.38 -2.37 -13.54
CA PRO A 44 -4.64 -3.31 -14.38
C PRO A 44 -3.43 -3.92 -13.67
N PHE A 45 -3.03 -5.13 -14.09
CA PHE A 45 -1.90 -5.85 -13.49
C PHE A 45 -0.58 -5.09 -13.61
N GLU A 46 -0.30 -4.50 -14.76
CA GLU A 46 0.90 -3.71 -15.01
C GLU A 46 0.99 -2.46 -14.13
N VAL A 47 -0.16 -1.89 -13.73
CA VAL A 47 -0.18 -0.78 -12.76
C VAL A 47 0.19 -1.29 -11.38
N VAL A 48 -0.32 -2.45 -10.96
CA VAL A 48 0.04 -3.06 -9.68
C VAL A 48 1.52 -3.45 -9.65
N GLN A 49 2.06 -3.98 -10.73
CA GLN A 49 3.49 -4.24 -10.82
C GLN A 49 4.30 -2.95 -10.62
N ARG A 50 3.95 -1.87 -11.34
CA ARG A 50 4.64 -0.59 -11.25
C ARG A 50 4.52 0.07 -9.87
N LEU A 51 3.36 -0.03 -9.22
CA LEU A 51 3.21 0.53 -7.87
C LEU A 51 4.04 -0.21 -6.83
N VAL A 52 4.21 -1.52 -6.96
CA VAL A 52 5.07 -2.32 -6.06
C VAL A 52 6.54 -1.97 -6.29
N GLU A 53 6.98 -1.85 -7.55
CA GLU A 53 8.36 -1.47 -7.91
C GLU A 53 8.76 -0.06 -7.41
N ASN A 54 7.78 0.84 -7.19
CA ASN A 54 8.01 2.24 -6.81
C ASN A 54 7.51 2.61 -5.41
N SER A 55 7.35 1.63 -4.54
CA SER A 55 6.88 1.84 -3.16
C SER A 55 7.62 0.95 -2.18
N LEU A 56 7.68 1.35 -0.93
CA LEU A 56 8.08 0.47 0.16
C LEU A 56 6.88 -0.41 0.52
N CYS A 57 7.01 -1.71 0.27
CA CYS A 57 5.92 -2.67 0.38
C CYS A 57 6.10 -3.64 1.54
N PHE A 58 4.98 -4.07 2.10
CA PHE A 58 4.92 -5.00 3.21
C PHE A 58 3.89 -6.09 2.92
N GLY A 59 4.24 -7.34 3.21
CA GLY A 59 3.33 -8.47 3.09
C GLY A 59 3.07 -9.13 4.44
N VAL A 60 1.92 -9.79 4.54
CA VAL A 60 1.59 -10.70 5.65
C VAL A 60 1.42 -12.10 5.07
N TYR A 61 2.10 -13.07 5.66
CA TYR A 61 2.21 -14.43 5.15
C TYR A 61 1.86 -15.44 6.23
N LEU A 62 1.25 -16.57 5.85
CA LEU A 62 1.20 -17.76 6.71
C LEU A 62 2.60 -18.38 6.81
N ASN A 63 2.99 -18.87 7.99
CA ASN A 63 4.23 -19.64 8.15
C ASN A 63 4.23 -20.93 7.30
N SER A 64 3.05 -21.46 6.98
CA SER A 64 2.85 -22.59 6.06
C SER A 64 2.94 -22.22 4.59
N GLY A 65 3.08 -20.94 4.27
CA GLY A 65 3.11 -20.39 2.92
C GLY A 65 1.81 -19.65 2.52
N GLY A 66 1.93 -18.74 1.57
CA GLY A 66 0.83 -17.93 1.04
C GLY A 66 0.71 -16.56 1.70
N GLN A 67 0.51 -15.54 0.86
CA GLN A 67 0.28 -14.16 1.27
C GLN A 67 -1.19 -13.97 1.65
N VAL A 68 -1.45 -13.29 2.78
CA VAL A 68 -2.80 -13.04 3.31
C VAL A 68 -3.07 -11.57 3.58
N GLY A 69 -2.08 -10.71 3.42
CA GLY A 69 -2.22 -9.28 3.59
C GLY A 69 -1.14 -8.49 2.88
N PHE A 70 -1.37 -7.20 2.73
CA PHE A 70 -0.48 -6.28 2.05
C PHE A 70 -0.66 -4.87 2.61
N GLY A 71 0.35 -4.04 2.45
CA GLY A 71 0.34 -2.61 2.65
C GLY A 71 1.54 -1.98 1.97
N ARG A 72 1.41 -0.73 1.52
CA ARG A 72 2.53 -0.03 0.91
C ARG A 72 2.62 1.42 1.34
N VAL A 73 3.82 1.95 1.26
CA VAL A 73 4.15 3.34 1.56
C VAL A 73 4.79 3.98 0.34
N VAL A 74 4.13 5.01 -0.20
CA VAL A 74 4.71 5.89 -1.23
C VAL A 74 5.46 7.00 -0.50
N THR A 75 6.76 7.17 -0.75
CA THR A 75 7.57 8.08 0.05
C THR A 75 8.81 8.58 -0.68
N ASP A 76 9.28 9.76 -0.29
CA ASP A 76 10.62 10.27 -0.62
C ASP A 76 11.66 9.85 0.43
N TYR A 77 11.28 9.03 1.42
CA TYR A 77 12.11 8.57 2.54
C TYR A 77 12.70 9.70 3.43
N THR A 78 12.21 10.92 3.30
CA THR A 78 12.82 12.08 3.95
C THR A 78 11.79 13.01 4.59
N THR A 79 10.82 13.46 3.81
CA THR A 79 9.88 14.48 4.26
C THR A 79 8.45 14.01 4.36
N PHE A 80 8.05 13.08 3.48
CA PHE A 80 6.64 12.74 3.28
C PHE A 80 6.46 11.25 2.97
N ALA A 81 5.35 10.71 3.47
CA ALA A 81 4.86 9.41 3.07
C ALA A 81 3.33 9.36 2.99
N TRP A 82 2.84 8.48 2.11
CA TRP A 82 1.43 8.11 1.97
C TRP A 82 1.28 6.61 2.19
N LEU A 83 0.65 6.22 3.31
CA LEU A 83 0.30 4.83 3.61
C LEU A 83 -0.98 4.47 2.86
N THR A 84 -0.95 3.43 2.05
CA THR A 84 -2.06 3.04 1.20
C THR A 84 -2.10 1.53 0.94
N ASP A 85 -3.17 1.06 0.33
CA ASP A 85 -3.40 -0.33 -0.07
C ASP A 85 -3.26 -1.34 1.06
N VAL A 86 -3.62 -0.93 2.28
CA VAL A 86 -3.58 -1.79 3.47
C VAL A 86 -4.79 -2.71 3.49
N PHE A 87 -4.54 -4.02 3.43
CA PHE A 87 -5.58 -5.00 3.58
C PHE A 87 -5.12 -6.31 4.22
N ILE A 88 -6.05 -7.01 4.85
CA ILE A 88 -5.96 -8.42 5.26
C ILE A 88 -7.17 -9.13 4.65
N VAL A 89 -6.96 -10.30 4.04
CA VAL A 89 -8.07 -11.09 3.49
C VAL A 89 -9.06 -11.48 4.59
N GLU A 90 -10.33 -11.56 4.23
CA GLU A 90 -11.46 -11.71 5.17
C GLU A 90 -11.29 -12.90 6.13
N THR A 91 -10.80 -14.04 5.61
CA THR A 91 -10.63 -15.28 6.38
C THR A 91 -9.56 -15.21 7.47
N HIS A 92 -8.71 -14.18 7.45
CA HIS A 92 -7.60 -13.96 8.39
C HIS A 92 -7.77 -12.68 9.22
N ARG A 93 -8.95 -12.03 9.16
CA ARG A 93 -9.25 -10.86 10.00
C ARG A 93 -9.55 -11.24 11.45
N GLY A 94 -9.49 -10.26 12.35
CA GLY A 94 -9.73 -10.48 13.77
C GLY A 94 -8.56 -11.10 14.56
N LEU A 95 -7.44 -11.37 13.89
CA LEU A 95 -6.24 -11.99 14.48
C LEU A 95 -5.12 -10.98 14.80
N GLY A 96 -5.41 -9.68 14.77
CA GLY A 96 -4.42 -8.64 15.05
C GLY A 96 -3.43 -8.35 13.92
N LEU A 97 -3.57 -8.99 12.74
CA LEU A 97 -2.61 -8.89 11.64
C LEU A 97 -2.47 -7.47 11.07
N SER A 98 -3.55 -6.69 11.01
CA SER A 98 -3.49 -5.30 10.59
C SER A 98 -2.71 -4.43 11.59
N VAL A 99 -2.80 -4.74 12.89
CA VAL A 99 -2.00 -4.08 13.92
C VAL A 99 -0.53 -4.42 13.72
N ALA A 100 -0.18 -5.70 13.61
CA ALA A 100 1.20 -6.15 13.40
C ALA A 100 1.81 -5.57 12.10
N LEU A 101 1.01 -5.46 11.03
CA LEU A 101 1.44 -4.86 9.77
C LEU A 101 1.73 -3.36 9.94
N VAL A 102 0.83 -2.59 10.55
CA VAL A 102 1.02 -1.16 10.77
C VAL A 102 2.20 -0.89 11.73
N GLU A 103 2.35 -1.71 12.77
CA GLU A 103 3.53 -1.63 13.66
C GLU A 103 4.84 -1.81 12.89
N LEU A 104 4.95 -2.85 12.04
CA LEU A 104 6.16 -3.07 11.27
C LEU A 104 6.44 -1.91 10.29
N ILE A 105 5.39 -1.36 9.67
CA ILE A 105 5.51 -0.19 8.80
C ILE A 105 6.07 1.00 9.58
N LEU A 106 5.47 1.33 10.72
CA LEU A 106 5.86 2.50 11.50
C LEU A 106 7.24 2.36 12.15
N ASP A 107 7.66 1.13 12.47
CA ASP A 107 8.99 0.84 13.02
C ASP A 107 10.08 0.76 11.94
N HIS A 108 9.73 0.89 10.64
CA HIS A 108 10.72 0.76 9.57
C HIS A 108 11.75 1.89 9.62
N PRO A 109 13.07 1.58 9.65
CA PRO A 109 14.13 2.57 9.82
C PRO A 109 14.09 3.71 8.80
N GLU A 110 13.77 3.43 7.55
CA GLU A 110 13.67 4.42 6.48
C GLU A 110 12.52 5.42 6.66
N LEU A 111 11.58 5.16 7.57
CA LEU A 111 10.43 6.04 7.82
C LEU A 111 10.58 6.88 9.08
N GLN A 112 11.66 6.72 9.86
CA GLN A 112 11.81 7.36 11.17
C GLN A 112 12.05 8.88 11.12
N ILE A 113 12.56 9.39 10.01
CA ILE A 113 12.86 10.82 9.84
C ILE A 113 11.76 11.59 9.11
N LEU A 114 10.66 10.94 8.75
CA LEU A 114 9.57 11.59 8.05
C LEU A 114 8.93 12.68 8.90
N ARG A 115 8.76 13.85 8.30
CA ARG A 115 8.01 14.93 8.93
C ARG A 115 6.50 14.68 8.94
N ARG A 116 5.99 13.96 7.92
CA ARG A 116 4.56 13.70 7.77
C ARG A 116 4.31 12.36 7.10
N LEU A 117 3.46 11.57 7.72
CA LEU A 117 2.88 10.36 7.15
C LEU A 117 1.37 10.54 7.10
N LEU A 118 0.78 10.43 5.92
CA LEU A 118 -0.66 10.54 5.69
C LEU A 118 -1.25 9.20 5.25
N LEU A 119 -2.54 9.06 5.46
CA LEU A 119 -3.37 7.99 4.89
C LEU A 119 -4.80 8.49 4.69
N GLY A 120 -5.55 7.78 3.86
CA GLY A 120 -7.00 7.93 3.73
C GLY A 120 -7.69 6.61 4.06
N THR A 121 -8.78 6.64 4.80
CA THR A 121 -9.56 5.44 5.13
C THR A 121 -11.03 5.78 5.37
N ASP A 122 -11.94 4.97 4.86
CA ASP A 122 -13.37 5.12 5.13
C ASP A 122 -13.78 4.46 6.45
N HIS A 123 -13.10 3.36 6.85
CA HIS A 123 -13.63 2.49 7.92
C HIS A 123 -12.61 2.10 9.00
N ALA A 124 -11.31 2.40 8.82
CA ALA A 124 -10.25 1.92 9.71
C ALA A 124 -9.67 2.99 10.65
N HIS A 125 -10.37 4.12 10.88
CA HIS A 125 -9.88 5.20 11.76
C HIS A 125 -9.46 4.68 13.14
N GLY A 126 -10.24 3.75 13.73
CA GLY A 126 -9.94 3.17 15.03
C GLY A 126 -8.64 2.34 15.07
N LEU A 127 -8.21 1.77 13.94
CA LEU A 127 -6.92 1.11 13.83
C LEU A 127 -5.79 2.14 13.92
N TYR A 128 -5.82 3.14 13.06
CA TYR A 128 -4.72 4.10 12.92
C TYR A 128 -4.59 5.05 14.12
N ARG A 129 -5.69 5.41 14.77
CA ARG A 129 -5.66 6.22 16.00
C ARG A 129 -4.89 5.53 17.15
N LYS A 130 -4.82 4.20 17.19
CA LYS A 130 -3.99 3.47 18.17
C LYS A 130 -2.49 3.76 18.00
N PHE A 131 -2.08 4.20 16.82
CA PHE A 131 -0.71 4.53 16.46
C PHE A 131 -0.42 6.04 16.44
N GLY A 132 -1.33 6.86 16.99
CA GLY A 132 -1.14 8.30 17.08
C GLY A 132 -1.55 9.08 15.85
N PHE A 133 -2.18 8.45 14.84
CA PHE A 133 -2.78 9.20 13.75
C PHE A 133 -3.98 10.01 14.25
N THR A 134 -4.04 11.25 13.86
CA THR A 134 -5.11 12.21 14.17
C THR A 134 -5.86 12.61 12.91
N ASP A 135 -6.98 13.31 13.08
CA ASP A 135 -7.61 13.98 11.96
C ASP A 135 -6.63 15.00 11.38
N LEU A 136 -6.76 15.28 10.10
CA LEU A 136 -5.83 16.15 9.39
C LEU A 136 -5.95 17.60 9.88
N ASP A 137 -4.88 18.12 10.48
CA ASP A 137 -4.80 19.52 10.87
C ASP A 137 -4.87 20.39 9.61
N HIS A 138 -5.71 21.42 9.64
CA HIS A 138 -5.88 22.33 8.52
C HIS A 138 -6.25 21.61 7.21
N ALA A 139 -7.29 20.75 7.26
CA ALA A 139 -7.78 20.00 6.11
C ALA A 139 -8.10 20.91 4.91
N GLU A 140 -8.50 22.15 5.18
CA GLU A 140 -8.75 23.19 4.18
C GLU A 140 -7.54 23.58 3.33
N ASN A 141 -6.32 23.25 3.77
CA ASN A 141 -5.09 23.47 3.01
C ASN A 141 -4.78 22.36 2.00
N PHE A 142 -5.58 21.29 1.99
CA PHE A 142 -5.35 20.14 1.11
C PHE A 142 -6.33 20.13 -0.05
N LEU A 143 -5.81 20.01 -1.25
CA LEU A 143 -6.59 19.90 -2.47
C LEU A 143 -6.28 18.56 -3.14
N THR A 144 -7.25 17.98 -3.81
CA THR A 144 -7.11 16.75 -4.59
C THR A 144 -7.55 16.96 -6.04
N LEU A 145 -6.82 16.37 -6.96
CA LEU A 145 -7.28 16.11 -8.32
C LEU A 145 -7.53 14.61 -8.44
N HIS A 146 -8.79 14.22 -8.36
CA HIS A 146 -9.20 12.81 -8.35
C HIS A 146 -9.90 12.43 -9.66
N ARG A 147 -9.44 11.34 -10.28
CA ARG A 147 -10.07 10.73 -11.44
C ARG A 147 -10.83 9.49 -10.98
N SER A 148 -12.11 9.68 -10.68
CA SER A 148 -13.00 8.59 -10.28
C SER A 148 -13.16 7.60 -11.44
N ASN A 149 -13.19 6.31 -11.13
CA ASN A 149 -13.44 5.24 -12.12
C ASN A 149 -12.39 5.13 -13.26
N MET A 150 -11.19 5.66 -13.07
CA MET A 150 -10.13 5.67 -14.08
C MET A 150 -9.88 4.28 -14.72
N TYR A 151 -9.91 3.22 -13.91
CA TYR A 151 -9.67 1.84 -14.38
C TYR A 151 -10.91 1.11 -14.89
N THR A 152 -12.09 1.72 -14.79
CA THR A 152 -13.36 1.10 -15.23
C THR A 152 -14.07 1.88 -16.33
N SER A 153 -13.62 3.10 -16.63
CA SER A 153 -14.19 3.99 -17.65
C SER A 153 -13.55 3.84 -19.03
N GLY A 154 -12.41 3.13 -19.15
CA GLY A 154 -11.57 3.13 -20.36
C GLY A 154 -10.58 4.30 -20.45
N GLU A 155 -10.67 5.29 -19.57
CA GLU A 155 -9.78 6.45 -19.55
C GLU A 155 -8.30 6.06 -19.40
N TYR A 156 -8.01 5.02 -18.59
CA TYR A 156 -6.65 4.51 -18.42
C TYR A 156 -6.06 4.03 -19.74
N ASP A 157 -6.81 3.22 -20.51
CA ASP A 157 -6.34 2.65 -21.78
C ASP A 157 -6.09 3.74 -22.83
N GLU A 158 -6.95 4.76 -22.87
CA GLU A 158 -6.76 5.94 -23.72
C GLU A 158 -5.49 6.71 -23.38
N LEU A 159 -5.23 6.94 -22.09
CA LEU A 159 -4.03 7.65 -21.63
C LEU A 159 -2.76 6.84 -21.87
N ILE A 160 -2.77 5.53 -21.63
CA ILE A 160 -1.63 4.66 -21.92
C ILE A 160 -1.33 4.66 -23.41
N THR A 161 -2.34 4.50 -24.25
CA THR A 161 -2.17 4.56 -25.71
C THR A 161 -1.56 5.90 -26.15
N LYS A 162 -2.12 7.00 -25.67
CA LYS A 162 -1.70 8.36 -26.04
C LYS A 162 -0.25 8.68 -25.60
N PHE A 163 0.14 8.31 -24.39
CA PHE A 163 1.39 8.80 -23.80
C PHE A 163 2.53 7.78 -23.78
N PHE A 164 2.24 6.50 -23.89
CA PHE A 164 3.26 5.45 -23.76
C PHE A 164 3.40 4.60 -25.01
N ASN A 165 2.31 4.31 -25.75
CA ASN A 165 2.37 3.51 -26.97
C ASN A 165 2.47 4.38 -28.23
N GLY A 166 2.10 5.66 -28.18
CA GLY A 166 2.17 6.61 -29.30
C GLY A 166 3.55 7.22 -29.56
N LYS A 167 4.62 6.75 -28.91
CA LYS A 167 6.01 7.18 -29.11
C LYS A 167 6.86 6.16 -29.87
N ALA A 168 6.24 5.26 -30.63
CA ALA A 168 6.92 4.25 -31.43
C ALA A 168 6.99 4.66 -32.92
N ASP A 169 7.11 5.97 -33.23
CA ASP A 169 7.43 6.51 -34.56
C ASP A 169 8.63 7.45 -34.48
#